data_b6f1170f50a32c2dea8e8d12efb630ed
#
_entry.id   b6f1170f50a32c2dea8e8d12efb630ed
#
_cell.length_a   1.000
_cell.length_b   1.000
_cell.length_c   1.000
_cell.angle_alpha   90.00
_cell.angle_beta   90.00
_cell.angle_gamma   90.00
#
_symmetry.space_group_name_H-M   'P 1'
#
loop_
_entity.id
_entity.type
_entity.pdbx_description
1 polymer ?
#
loop_
_entity_poly.entity_id
_entity_poly.type
_entity_poly.pdbx_seq_one_letter_code
_entity_poly.pdbx_strand_id
1 'polypeptide(L)'
;MLEGYRGKPYREPQRLPGRLLCAHYDLGGEGVAFHDTTPVNQGSGRLNPVDGNPLNQFRLDEAVDITYTKGTRLFEGQPTEFDNNRFNRVPPPMDLHYVGWTEPGEWINYTIEVAKAGSYVADLLYTSRHGGAISLSIDGADATGVLPIASTEDLNDPIVFRQWHHWNVARGLVRLELDAGRHVLTLHTRETGQMNYAYFDFSKAD
;
A
#
# COMPACT_ATOMS: atom_id res chain seq x y z
N MET A 1 -18.75 -12.44 -1.11
CA MET A 1 -17.33 -12.86 -1.28
C MET A 1 -17.13 -13.40 -2.68
N LEU A 2 -16.04 -13.09 -3.33
CA LEU A 2 -15.73 -13.46 -4.72
C LEU A 2 -15.81 -15.00 -4.89
N GLU A 3 -16.68 -15.46 -5.79
CA GLU A 3 -16.87 -16.88 -6.05
C GLU A 3 -15.59 -17.50 -6.63
N GLY A 4 -15.19 -18.65 -6.09
CA GLY A 4 -13.96 -19.35 -6.51
C GLY A 4 -12.65 -18.72 -6.02
N TYR A 5 -12.68 -17.63 -5.23
CA TYR A 5 -11.47 -17.04 -4.67
C TYR A 5 -10.77 -18.03 -3.72
N ARG A 6 -9.48 -18.27 -3.94
CA ARG A 6 -8.67 -19.24 -3.18
C ARG A 6 -7.62 -18.61 -2.29
N GLY A 7 -7.51 -17.29 -2.31
CA GLY A 7 -6.65 -16.56 -1.38
C GLY A 7 -7.14 -16.68 0.07
N LYS A 8 -6.24 -16.43 1.00
CA LYS A 8 -6.51 -16.46 2.43
C LYS A 8 -5.98 -15.17 3.06
N PRO A 9 -6.67 -14.59 4.05
CA PRO A 9 -6.16 -13.41 4.72
C PRO A 9 -4.78 -13.70 5.34
N TYR A 10 -3.89 -12.71 5.32
CA TYR A 10 -2.51 -12.83 5.83
C TYR A 10 -2.47 -13.32 7.29
N ARG A 11 -3.37 -12.89 8.12
CA ARG A 11 -3.59 -13.38 9.50
C ARG A 11 -5.07 -13.58 9.71
N GLU A 12 -5.79 -12.45 9.75
CA GLU A 12 -7.24 -12.38 9.85
C GLU A 12 -7.75 -11.40 8.79
N PRO A 13 -9.06 -11.49 8.41
CA PRO A 13 -9.69 -10.48 7.57
C PRO A 13 -9.47 -9.08 8.15
N GLN A 14 -9.14 -8.12 7.31
CA GLN A 14 -8.98 -6.74 7.75
C GLN A 14 -10.35 -6.12 7.98
N ARG A 15 -10.61 -5.58 9.17
CA ARG A 15 -11.94 -5.14 9.60
C ARG A 15 -12.25 -3.72 9.16
N LEU A 16 -13.46 -3.52 8.62
CA LEU A 16 -13.99 -2.20 8.30
C LEU A 16 -15.23 -1.86 9.13
N PRO A 17 -15.36 -0.62 9.67
CA PRO A 17 -14.38 0.48 9.60
C PRO A 17 -13.09 0.15 10.33
N GLY A 18 -11.99 0.77 9.89
CA GLY A 18 -10.66 0.55 10.46
C GLY A 18 -9.55 0.71 9.42
N ARG A 19 -8.35 0.38 9.83
CA ARG A 19 -7.16 0.49 8.98
C ARG A 19 -6.93 -0.78 8.19
N LEU A 20 -6.84 -0.64 6.85
CA LEU A 20 -6.40 -1.67 5.93
C LEU A 20 -4.92 -1.44 5.62
N LEU A 21 -4.05 -2.33 6.11
CA LEU A 21 -2.61 -2.28 5.88
C LEU A 21 -2.27 -2.87 4.51
N CYS A 22 -1.68 -2.09 3.61
CA CYS A 22 -1.44 -2.53 2.24
C CYS A 22 -0.45 -3.70 2.13
N ALA A 23 0.55 -3.78 3.00
CA ALA A 23 1.48 -4.91 3.05
C ALA A 23 0.87 -6.21 3.62
N HIS A 24 -0.32 -6.14 4.25
CA HIS A 24 -1.02 -7.31 4.81
C HIS A 24 -2.04 -7.89 3.82
N TYR A 25 -1.69 -7.94 2.54
CA TYR A 25 -2.50 -8.57 1.51
C TYR A 25 -2.60 -10.09 1.71
N ASP A 26 -3.56 -10.71 1.04
CA ASP A 26 -3.87 -12.12 1.19
C ASP A 26 -2.70 -13.03 0.82
N LEU A 27 -2.75 -14.25 1.28
CA LEU A 27 -1.87 -15.36 0.88
C LEU A 27 -2.52 -16.11 -0.29
N GLY A 28 -1.70 -16.62 -1.21
CA GLY A 28 -2.19 -17.38 -2.36
C GLY A 28 -1.28 -17.30 -3.57
N GLY A 29 -0.31 -16.37 -3.52
CA GLY A 29 0.68 -16.18 -4.57
C GLY A 29 0.17 -15.42 -5.78
N GLU A 30 1.03 -15.38 -6.80
CA GLU A 30 0.80 -14.72 -8.08
C GLU A 30 -0.48 -15.24 -8.76
N GLY A 31 -1.27 -14.34 -9.32
CA GLY A 31 -2.53 -14.66 -10.00
C GLY A 31 -3.70 -15.03 -9.07
N VAL A 32 -3.46 -15.10 -7.74
CA VAL A 32 -4.51 -15.35 -6.75
C VAL A 32 -4.60 -14.21 -5.74
N ALA A 33 -3.53 -13.95 -5.01
CA ALA A 33 -3.49 -12.90 -4.00
C ALA A 33 -2.97 -11.57 -4.54
N PHE A 34 -2.19 -11.63 -5.59
CA PHE A 34 -1.62 -10.46 -6.25
C PHE A 34 -1.22 -10.79 -7.69
N HIS A 35 -0.92 -9.73 -8.45
CA HIS A 35 -0.14 -9.74 -9.68
C HIS A 35 0.91 -8.66 -9.59
N ASP A 36 2.17 -9.04 -9.80
CA ASP A 36 3.31 -8.14 -9.82
C ASP A 36 4.03 -8.27 -11.16
N THR A 37 4.49 -7.16 -11.73
CA THR A 37 5.18 -7.13 -13.02
C THR A 37 6.62 -7.63 -12.92
N THR A 38 7.16 -7.73 -11.72
CA THR A 38 8.48 -8.30 -11.44
C THR A 38 8.34 -9.58 -10.61
N PRO A 39 9.18 -10.61 -10.87
CA PRO A 39 9.05 -11.90 -10.19
C PRO A 39 9.69 -11.92 -8.79
N VAL A 40 10.28 -10.83 -8.33
CA VAL A 40 11.08 -10.81 -7.11
C VAL A 40 10.90 -9.49 -6.39
N ASN A 41 10.61 -9.55 -5.09
CA ASN A 41 10.53 -8.40 -4.19
C ASN A 41 11.84 -7.58 -4.20
N GLN A 42 11.77 -6.32 -4.60
CA GLN A 42 12.91 -5.40 -4.65
C GLN A 42 13.24 -4.80 -3.28
N GLY A 43 12.31 -4.86 -2.34
CA GLY A 43 12.46 -4.34 -0.98
C GLY A 43 13.00 -5.38 -0.01
N SER A 44 12.16 -6.32 0.43
CA SER A 44 12.58 -7.38 1.35
C SER A 44 13.59 -8.32 0.71
N GLY A 45 14.71 -8.54 1.39
CA GLY A 45 15.79 -9.42 0.89
C GLY A 45 16.70 -8.77 -0.15
N ARG A 46 16.42 -7.55 -0.61
CA ARG A 46 17.25 -6.79 -1.55
C ARG A 46 17.64 -5.42 -1.00
N LEU A 47 16.77 -4.43 -1.08
CA LEU A 47 17.01 -3.14 -0.42
C LEU A 47 17.19 -3.32 1.09
N ASN A 48 16.41 -4.20 1.69
CA ASN A 48 16.51 -4.59 3.08
C ASN A 48 17.24 -5.95 3.16
N PRO A 49 18.35 -6.05 3.92
CA PRO A 49 19.18 -7.26 3.91
C PRO A 49 18.51 -8.46 4.60
N VAL A 50 18.90 -9.66 4.21
CA VAL A 50 18.54 -10.90 4.92
C VAL A 50 19.45 -11.02 6.14
N ASP A 51 19.07 -10.45 7.27
CA ASP A 51 19.88 -10.33 8.50
C ASP A 51 19.17 -10.85 9.77
N GLY A 52 18.00 -11.50 9.58
CA GLY A 52 17.17 -12.00 10.69
C GLY A 52 16.22 -10.94 11.28
N ASN A 53 16.31 -9.68 10.86
CA ASN A 53 15.35 -8.66 11.26
C ASN A 53 14.00 -8.85 10.54
N PRO A 54 12.89 -9.06 11.26
CA PRO A 54 11.57 -9.25 10.64
C PRO A 54 11.12 -8.09 9.74
N LEU A 55 11.57 -6.84 10.04
CA LEU A 55 11.26 -5.70 9.19
C LEU A 55 11.94 -5.78 7.81
N ASN A 56 13.14 -6.38 7.76
CA ASN A 56 13.89 -6.53 6.52
C ASN A 56 13.42 -7.72 5.67
N GLN A 57 12.73 -8.69 6.28
CA GLN A 57 12.44 -10.00 5.69
C GLN A 57 10.94 -10.30 5.61
N PHE A 58 10.11 -9.26 5.64
CA PHE A 58 8.66 -9.42 5.56
C PHE A 58 8.24 -9.89 4.17
N ARG A 59 7.55 -11.04 4.08
CA ARG A 59 7.04 -11.65 2.84
C ARG A 59 8.14 -11.84 1.78
N LEU A 60 9.28 -12.37 2.21
CA LEU A 60 10.52 -12.47 1.45
C LEU A 60 10.40 -13.29 0.15
N ASP A 61 9.54 -14.32 0.16
CA ASP A 61 9.40 -15.30 -0.94
C ASP A 61 8.26 -14.93 -1.91
N GLU A 62 7.76 -13.69 -1.85
CA GLU A 62 6.70 -13.22 -2.73
C GLU A 62 7.20 -12.10 -3.65
N ALA A 63 6.48 -11.85 -4.76
CA ALA A 63 6.94 -10.90 -5.77
C ALA A 63 6.69 -9.44 -5.37
N VAL A 64 5.56 -9.17 -4.67
CA VAL A 64 5.16 -7.79 -4.32
C VAL A 64 6.27 -7.06 -3.59
N ASP A 65 6.64 -5.90 -4.09
CA ASP A 65 7.70 -5.09 -3.54
C ASP A 65 7.31 -4.48 -2.20
N ILE A 66 8.01 -4.90 -1.14
CA ILE A 66 7.72 -4.45 0.22
C ILE A 66 8.97 -3.88 0.88
N THR A 67 8.83 -2.72 1.48
CA THR A 67 9.79 -2.21 2.45
C THR A 67 9.05 -1.62 3.65
N TYR A 68 9.72 -0.86 4.50
CA TYR A 68 9.10 -0.26 5.69
C TYR A 68 9.62 1.15 5.91
N THR A 69 8.85 1.95 6.62
CA THR A 69 9.22 3.32 6.99
C THR A 69 10.40 3.31 7.95
N LYS A 70 11.43 4.06 7.59
CA LYS A 70 12.71 4.13 8.32
C LYS A 70 12.92 5.51 8.92
N GLY A 71 13.37 5.54 10.16
CA GLY A 71 13.84 6.78 10.78
C GLY A 71 15.23 7.19 10.26
N THR A 72 16.03 7.77 11.11
CA THR A 72 17.42 8.13 10.80
C THR A 72 18.29 6.88 10.65
N ARG A 73 19.01 6.80 9.54
CA ARG A 73 19.95 5.73 9.19
C ARG A 73 21.27 6.32 8.73
N LEU A 74 22.33 5.50 8.73
CA LEU A 74 23.59 5.88 8.08
C LEU A 74 23.41 5.68 6.56
N PHE A 75 23.62 6.75 5.81
CA PHE A 75 23.72 6.72 4.37
C PHE A 75 25.03 7.39 3.95
N GLU A 76 25.87 6.68 3.21
CA GLU A 76 27.24 7.14 2.88
C GLU A 76 28.04 7.60 4.11
N GLY A 77 27.87 6.90 5.22
CA GLY A 77 28.54 7.18 6.50
C GLY A 77 27.98 8.38 7.28
N GLN A 78 26.91 9.01 6.81
CA GLN A 78 26.27 10.14 7.50
C GLN A 78 24.88 9.77 8.04
N PRO A 79 24.51 10.23 9.24
CA PRO A 79 23.13 10.13 9.72
C PRO A 79 22.17 10.83 8.76
N THR A 80 21.23 10.08 8.19
CA THR A 80 20.29 10.58 7.19
C THR A 80 18.87 10.23 7.62
N GLU A 81 17.99 11.22 7.64
CA GLU A 81 16.55 11.04 7.81
C GLU A 81 15.97 10.48 6.52
N PHE A 82 15.30 9.34 6.59
CA PHE A 82 14.60 8.74 5.47
C PHE A 82 13.12 9.16 5.49
N ASP A 83 12.26 8.33 6.10
CA ASP A 83 10.83 8.59 6.18
C ASP A 83 10.46 9.58 7.29
N ASN A 84 11.36 9.85 8.23
CA ASN A 84 11.18 10.85 9.28
C ASN A 84 11.86 12.18 8.90
N ASN A 85 11.41 12.81 7.81
CA ASN A 85 12.03 14.04 7.30
C ASN A 85 11.03 15.21 7.20
N ARG A 86 11.56 16.43 7.17
CA ARG A 86 10.78 17.68 7.16
C ARG A 86 10.01 17.95 5.86
N PHE A 87 10.31 17.22 4.79
CA PHE A 87 9.63 17.37 3.49
C PHE A 87 8.35 16.54 3.41
N ASN A 88 8.12 15.62 4.37
CA ASN A 88 6.84 14.93 4.47
C ASN A 88 5.71 15.93 4.68
N ARG A 89 4.59 15.70 3.99
CA ARG A 89 3.34 16.47 4.20
C ARG A 89 2.60 15.98 5.44
N VAL A 90 2.80 14.71 5.80
CA VAL A 90 2.36 14.10 7.05
C VAL A 90 3.45 13.16 7.58
N PRO A 91 3.69 13.09 8.90
CA PRO A 91 4.62 12.12 9.45
C PRO A 91 4.02 10.72 9.35
N PRO A 92 4.70 9.75 8.70
CA PRO A 92 4.25 8.36 8.70
C PRO A 92 4.56 7.70 10.05
N PRO A 93 3.82 6.65 10.46
CA PRO A 93 4.29 5.77 11.52
C PRO A 93 5.63 5.14 11.13
N MET A 94 6.54 4.97 12.09
CA MET A 94 7.82 4.28 11.86
C MET A 94 7.65 2.77 11.94
N ASP A 95 8.58 2.05 11.31
CA ASP A 95 8.60 0.58 11.23
C ASP A 95 7.32 -0.03 10.63
N LEU A 96 6.63 0.74 9.80
CA LEU A 96 5.42 0.33 9.08
C LEU A 96 5.79 -0.22 7.70
N HIS A 97 5.45 -1.48 7.45
CA HIS A 97 5.57 -2.04 6.10
C HIS A 97 4.62 -1.37 5.12
N TYR A 98 5.08 -1.18 3.89
CA TYR A 98 4.29 -0.67 2.79
C TYR A 98 4.65 -1.36 1.47
N VAL A 99 3.71 -1.37 0.54
CA VAL A 99 3.92 -1.79 -0.84
C VAL A 99 4.57 -0.64 -1.59
N GLY A 100 5.63 -0.90 -2.33
CA GLY A 100 6.38 0.10 -3.05
C GLY A 100 6.68 -0.30 -4.49
N TRP A 101 7.38 0.57 -5.22
CA TRP A 101 7.81 0.37 -6.62
C TRP A 101 6.70 -0.08 -7.56
N THR A 102 5.45 0.25 -7.24
CA THR A 102 4.29 -0.21 -7.99
C THR A 102 4.33 0.17 -9.46
N GLU A 103 3.81 -0.69 -10.31
CA GLU A 103 3.75 -0.50 -11.76
C GLU A 103 2.31 -0.63 -12.28
N PRO A 104 1.96 0.03 -13.42
CA PRO A 104 0.64 -0.12 -14.02
C PRO A 104 0.34 -1.56 -14.41
N GLY A 105 -0.87 -2.02 -14.06
CA GLY A 105 -1.33 -3.40 -14.28
C GLY A 105 -1.25 -4.28 -13.05
N GLU A 106 -0.46 -3.92 -12.06
CA GLU A 106 -0.38 -4.65 -10.80
C GLU A 106 -1.66 -4.53 -9.99
N TRP A 107 -1.96 -5.60 -9.25
CA TRP A 107 -3.09 -5.62 -8.33
C TRP A 107 -2.83 -6.50 -7.11
N ILE A 108 -3.52 -6.18 -6.01
CA ILE A 108 -3.36 -6.84 -4.72
C ILE A 108 -4.73 -7.07 -4.09
N ASN A 109 -4.98 -8.28 -3.58
CA ASN A 109 -6.22 -8.68 -2.94
C ASN A 109 -6.13 -8.67 -1.41
N TYR A 110 -7.20 -8.22 -0.79
CA TYR A 110 -7.38 -8.20 0.66
C TYR A 110 -8.73 -8.82 1.01
N THR A 111 -8.73 -9.85 1.85
CA THR A 111 -9.97 -10.29 2.51
C THR A 111 -10.33 -9.29 3.60
N ILE A 112 -11.48 -8.65 3.46
CA ILE A 112 -12.02 -7.68 4.42
C ILE A 112 -13.27 -8.23 5.12
N GLU A 113 -13.50 -7.79 6.37
CA GLU A 113 -14.72 -8.06 7.14
C GLU A 113 -15.43 -6.74 7.42
N VAL A 114 -16.56 -6.52 6.76
CA VAL A 114 -17.39 -5.32 6.90
C VAL A 114 -18.39 -5.52 8.02
N ALA A 115 -18.25 -4.76 9.11
CA ALA A 115 -19.07 -4.92 10.31
C ALA A 115 -20.55 -4.56 10.10
N LYS A 116 -20.85 -3.58 9.27
CA LYS A 116 -22.22 -3.11 8.97
C LYS A 116 -22.31 -2.59 7.55
N ALA A 117 -23.36 -2.91 6.84
CA ALA A 117 -23.64 -2.34 5.53
C ALA A 117 -23.73 -0.81 5.57
N GLY A 118 -23.41 -0.17 4.44
CA GLY A 118 -23.55 1.26 4.22
C GLY A 118 -22.38 1.91 3.49
N SER A 119 -22.36 3.24 3.49
CA SER A 119 -21.36 4.05 2.82
C SER A 119 -20.08 4.17 3.65
N TYR A 120 -18.94 3.99 2.99
CA TYR A 120 -17.61 4.08 3.59
C TYR A 120 -16.75 5.08 2.85
N VAL A 121 -15.92 5.80 3.58
CA VAL A 121 -14.91 6.73 3.04
C VAL A 121 -13.55 6.27 3.54
N ALA A 122 -12.52 6.36 2.70
CA ALA A 122 -11.17 6.08 3.14
C ALA A 122 -10.15 7.13 2.68
N ASP A 123 -9.21 7.38 3.58
CA ASP A 123 -7.98 8.12 3.36
C ASP A 123 -6.88 7.14 2.99
N LEU A 124 -5.96 7.49 2.09
CA LEU A 124 -4.78 6.70 1.74
C LEU A 124 -3.50 7.41 2.19
N LEU A 125 -2.68 6.73 3.02
CA LEU A 125 -1.30 7.16 3.28
C LEU A 125 -0.39 6.60 2.19
N TYR A 126 0.32 7.49 1.48
CA TYR A 126 1.07 7.14 0.29
C TYR A 126 2.27 8.06 0.03
N THR A 127 3.16 7.62 -0.87
CA THR A 127 4.06 8.50 -1.63
C THR A 127 3.90 8.24 -3.12
N SER A 128 4.21 9.23 -3.96
CA SER A 128 4.15 9.07 -5.41
C SER A 128 5.12 10.02 -6.10
N ARG A 129 5.92 9.50 -7.01
CA ARG A 129 6.90 10.32 -7.75
C ARG A 129 6.22 11.31 -8.69
N HIS A 130 5.39 10.83 -9.60
CA HIS A 130 4.82 11.64 -10.67
C HIS A 130 3.30 11.81 -10.59
N GLY A 131 2.69 11.36 -9.50
CA GLY A 131 1.27 11.12 -9.47
C GLY A 131 0.95 9.78 -10.13
N GLY A 132 -0.31 9.59 -10.46
CA GLY A 132 -0.81 8.37 -11.09
C GLY A 132 -2.27 8.12 -10.82
N ALA A 133 -2.68 6.86 -10.91
CA ALA A 133 -4.05 6.48 -10.60
C ALA A 133 -4.14 5.05 -10.06
N ILE A 134 -5.10 4.85 -9.17
CA ILE A 134 -5.52 3.54 -8.65
C ILE A 134 -7.01 3.31 -8.92
N SER A 135 -7.48 2.10 -8.69
CA SER A 135 -8.91 1.82 -8.51
C SER A 135 -9.09 0.69 -7.49
N LEU A 136 -10.29 0.60 -6.92
CA LEU A 136 -10.67 -0.52 -6.06
C LEU A 136 -11.81 -1.31 -6.69
N SER A 137 -11.71 -2.64 -6.58
CA SER A 137 -12.81 -3.56 -6.88
C SER A 137 -13.27 -4.25 -5.60
N ILE A 138 -14.56 -4.59 -5.53
CA ILE A 138 -15.14 -5.40 -4.47
C ILE A 138 -15.74 -6.65 -5.12
N ASP A 139 -15.31 -7.82 -4.66
CA ASP A 139 -15.74 -9.12 -5.17
C ASP A 139 -15.63 -9.22 -6.71
N GLY A 140 -14.57 -8.62 -7.28
CA GLY A 140 -14.28 -8.61 -8.71
C GLY A 140 -15.02 -7.53 -9.52
N ALA A 141 -15.96 -6.80 -8.94
CA ALA A 141 -16.63 -5.68 -9.58
C ALA A 141 -15.93 -4.35 -9.30
N ASP A 142 -15.72 -3.52 -10.33
CA ASP A 142 -15.19 -2.17 -10.12
C ASP A 142 -16.11 -1.38 -9.19
N ALA A 143 -15.55 -0.83 -8.12
CA ALA A 143 -16.32 -0.13 -7.09
C ALA A 143 -16.04 1.37 -7.03
N THR A 144 -14.94 1.85 -7.61
CA THR A 144 -14.54 3.26 -7.51
C THR A 144 -14.36 3.97 -8.83
N GLY A 145 -14.19 3.23 -9.93
CA GLY A 145 -13.58 3.80 -11.11
C GLY A 145 -12.12 4.22 -10.85
N VAL A 146 -11.57 5.04 -11.74
CA VAL A 146 -10.20 5.53 -11.66
C VAL A 146 -10.10 6.69 -10.65
N LEU A 147 -9.23 6.55 -9.66
CA LEU A 147 -8.96 7.52 -8.61
C LEU A 147 -7.57 8.15 -8.84
N PRO A 148 -7.47 9.46 -9.10
CA PRO A 148 -6.18 10.11 -9.33
C PRO A 148 -5.38 10.24 -8.02
N ILE A 149 -4.07 10.00 -8.12
CA ILE A 149 -3.10 10.16 -7.05
C ILE A 149 -2.17 11.33 -7.38
N ALA A 150 -2.06 12.30 -6.48
CA ALA A 150 -1.19 13.46 -6.67
C ALA A 150 0.28 13.08 -6.43
N SER A 151 1.20 13.73 -7.16
CA SER A 151 2.64 13.62 -6.88
C SER A 151 2.97 14.17 -5.48
N THR A 152 3.91 13.51 -4.82
CA THR A 152 4.53 13.97 -3.57
C THR A 152 5.98 14.43 -3.78
N GLU A 153 6.43 14.53 -5.04
CA GLU A 153 7.77 14.99 -5.37
C GLU A 153 8.03 16.41 -4.87
N ASP A 154 9.21 16.63 -4.30
CA ASP A 154 9.73 17.95 -3.93
C ASP A 154 11.22 18.01 -4.27
N LEU A 155 11.54 18.73 -5.34
CA LEU A 155 12.92 18.89 -5.83
C LEU A 155 13.78 19.78 -4.91
N ASN A 156 13.19 20.45 -3.91
CA ASN A 156 13.94 21.19 -2.91
C ASN A 156 14.58 20.27 -1.84
N ASP A 157 14.21 18.99 -1.80
CA ASP A 157 14.91 18.04 -0.97
C ASP A 157 16.33 17.83 -1.49
N PRO A 158 17.38 18.14 -0.69
CA PRO A 158 18.79 18.02 -1.14
C PRO A 158 19.21 16.56 -1.36
N ILE A 159 18.44 15.59 -0.88
CA ILE A 159 18.72 14.16 -1.03
C ILE A 159 17.96 13.61 -2.23
N VAL A 160 18.65 13.43 -3.34
CA VAL A 160 18.05 13.09 -4.64
C VAL A 160 17.15 11.86 -4.60
N PHE A 161 17.57 10.78 -3.99
CA PHE A 161 16.74 9.56 -3.92
C PHE A 161 15.47 9.74 -3.08
N ARG A 162 15.43 10.76 -2.20
CA ARG A 162 14.29 11.05 -1.34
C ARG A 162 13.30 12.04 -1.96
N GLN A 163 13.67 12.79 -3.00
CA GLN A 163 12.87 13.85 -3.61
C GLN A 163 11.45 13.41 -4.01
N TRP A 164 11.26 12.16 -4.34
CA TRP A 164 9.97 11.61 -4.76
C TRP A 164 9.24 10.83 -3.64
N HIS A 165 9.85 10.67 -2.49
CA HIS A 165 9.41 9.78 -1.42
C HIS A 165 9.00 10.58 -0.17
N HIS A 166 8.03 11.47 -0.32
CA HIS A 166 7.51 12.26 0.78
C HIS A 166 6.08 11.82 1.10
N TRP A 167 5.85 11.44 2.37
CA TRP A 167 4.58 10.91 2.81
C TRP A 167 3.47 11.95 2.81
N ASN A 168 2.30 11.56 2.30
CA ASN A 168 1.09 12.37 2.23
C ASN A 168 -0.15 11.50 2.47
N VAL A 169 -1.26 12.14 2.84
CA VAL A 169 -2.57 11.52 2.94
C VAL A 169 -3.50 12.07 1.87
N ALA A 170 -3.99 11.21 0.98
CA ALA A 170 -5.11 11.53 0.11
C ALA A 170 -6.41 11.35 0.88
N ARG A 171 -6.98 12.46 1.36
CA ARG A 171 -8.17 12.44 2.21
C ARG A 171 -9.44 12.23 1.40
N GLY A 172 -10.32 11.35 1.90
CA GLY A 172 -11.59 11.04 1.26
C GLY A 172 -11.44 10.52 -0.16
N LEU A 173 -10.27 9.93 -0.48
CA LEU A 173 -9.94 9.43 -1.81
C LEU A 173 -10.94 8.37 -2.28
N VAL A 174 -11.30 7.47 -1.38
CA VAL A 174 -12.18 6.34 -1.67
C VAL A 174 -13.56 6.60 -1.09
N ARG A 175 -14.60 6.26 -1.87
CA ARG A 175 -15.98 6.20 -1.39
C ARG A 175 -16.63 4.95 -1.94
N LEU A 176 -17.17 4.10 -1.05
CA LEU A 176 -17.71 2.77 -1.38
C LEU A 176 -19.04 2.54 -0.67
N GLU A 177 -19.96 1.85 -1.35
CA GLU A 177 -21.10 1.20 -0.73
C GLU A 177 -20.74 -0.27 -0.49
N LEU A 178 -20.81 -0.72 0.76
CA LEU A 178 -20.44 -2.07 1.16
C LEU A 178 -21.58 -2.76 1.90
N ASP A 179 -21.84 -4.02 1.54
CA ASP A 179 -22.67 -4.90 2.35
C ASP A 179 -21.89 -5.41 3.58
N ALA A 180 -22.62 -5.81 4.61
CA ALA A 180 -22.01 -6.45 5.78
C ALA A 180 -21.51 -7.87 5.46
N GLY A 181 -20.37 -8.26 6.04
CA GLY A 181 -19.78 -9.58 5.87
C GLY A 181 -18.42 -9.55 5.19
N ARG A 182 -18.02 -10.70 4.68
CA ARG A 182 -16.71 -10.87 4.04
C ARG A 182 -16.75 -10.53 2.56
N HIS A 183 -15.74 -9.76 2.14
CA HIS A 183 -15.52 -9.40 0.75
C HIS A 183 -14.03 -9.54 0.39
N VAL A 184 -13.74 -9.59 -0.90
CA VAL A 184 -12.39 -9.42 -1.45
C VAL A 184 -12.31 -8.01 -2.02
N LEU A 185 -11.49 -7.16 -1.40
CA LEU A 185 -11.12 -5.86 -1.93
C LEU A 185 -9.86 -6.02 -2.76
N THR A 186 -9.87 -5.54 -4.01
CA THR A 186 -8.69 -5.53 -4.88
C THR A 186 -8.24 -4.09 -5.09
N LEU A 187 -6.99 -3.79 -4.77
CA LEU A 187 -6.30 -2.54 -5.13
C LEU A 187 -5.59 -2.74 -6.47
N HIS A 188 -5.89 -1.90 -7.44
CA HIS A 188 -5.25 -1.89 -8.75
C HIS A 188 -4.40 -0.64 -8.93
N THR A 189 -3.17 -0.79 -9.40
CA THR A 189 -2.34 0.30 -9.95
C THR A 189 -2.72 0.50 -11.40
N ARG A 190 -3.27 1.67 -11.76
CA ARG A 190 -3.83 1.95 -13.09
C ARG A 190 -2.90 2.71 -14.01
N GLU A 191 -2.31 3.78 -13.51
CA GLU A 191 -1.48 4.69 -14.31
C GLU A 191 -0.24 5.10 -13.54
N THR A 192 0.84 5.33 -14.26
CA THR A 192 2.08 5.95 -13.78
C THR A 192 2.68 5.22 -12.61
N GLY A 193 2.97 4.16 -12.32
CA GLY A 193 3.60 3.48 -11.19
C GLY A 193 4.51 4.35 -10.31
N GLN A 194 5.45 3.74 -9.61
CA GLN A 194 6.35 4.39 -8.64
C GLN A 194 5.59 5.10 -7.51
N MET A 195 4.50 4.47 -7.07
CA MET A 195 3.74 4.85 -5.90
C MET A 195 4.01 3.86 -4.77
N ASN A 196 3.98 4.35 -3.54
CA ASN A 196 4.03 3.50 -2.35
C ASN A 196 2.72 3.62 -1.60
N TYR A 197 2.15 2.48 -1.18
CA TYR A 197 0.90 2.42 -0.45
C TYR A 197 1.14 1.83 0.93
N ALA A 198 0.88 2.63 1.98
CA ALA A 198 1.05 2.15 3.35
C ALA A 198 -0.24 1.57 3.94
N TYR A 199 -1.31 2.36 3.96
CA TYR A 199 -2.62 1.90 4.44
C TYR A 199 -3.77 2.79 3.93
N PHE A 200 -4.96 2.20 3.91
CA PHE A 200 -6.21 2.95 3.86
C PHE A 200 -6.82 3.03 5.26
N ASP A 201 -7.30 4.19 5.66
CA ASP A 201 -8.07 4.39 6.89
C ASP A 201 -9.55 4.53 6.51
N PHE A 202 -10.33 3.47 6.70
CA PHE A 202 -11.75 3.42 6.40
C PHE A 202 -12.60 3.89 7.57
N SER A 203 -13.50 4.82 7.33
CA SER A 203 -14.55 5.24 8.25
C SER A 203 -15.92 5.12 7.59
N LYS A 204 -16.98 5.00 8.41
CA LYS A 204 -18.33 5.16 7.86
C LYS A 204 -18.53 6.60 7.42
N ALA A 205 -19.14 6.77 6.25
CA ALA A 205 -19.67 8.07 5.88
C ALA A 205 -20.92 8.38 6.74
N ASP A 206 -21.02 9.61 7.16
CA ASP A 206 -22.22 10.14 7.88
C ASP A 206 -23.43 10.20 6.95
#